data_f318e774c4180e2d071d215c6bd45c86
#
_entry.id   f318e774c4180e2d071d215c6bd45c86
#
_cell.length_a   1.000
_cell.length_b   1.000
_cell.length_c   1.000
_cell.angle_alpha   90.00
_cell.angle_beta   90.00
_cell.angle_gamma   90.00
#
_symmetry.space_group_name_H-M   'P 1'
#
loop_
_entity.id
_entity.type
_entity.pdbx_description
1 polymer ?
#
loop_
_entity_poly.entity_id
_entity_poly.type
_entity_poly.pdbx_seq_one_letter_code
_entity_poly.pdbx_strand_id
1 'polypeptide(L)'
;PVGKAAELSTPTQKARALGMYMADYNVLKAIGKPTDEVEGVIAKLATDLNVSFVLDILKEQAPKDATKEQLQAFLNAQEDKIIEKMAAENKIDAEVEMLGAASAEYACLVANPTLVVEGDATSAGLSTNMEKRVSMLEEVVADLAAYYPDLKQLGETIAPLKEKVASIQSARAANAEIMGIRDALLK
;
A
#
# COMPACT_ATOMS: atom_id res chain seq x y z
N PRO A 1 8.36 -6.34 -6.21
CA PRO A 1 7.80 -5.92 -7.47
C PRO A 1 6.78 -6.91 -7.98
N VAL A 2 5.63 -6.42 -8.25
CA VAL A 2 4.53 -7.14 -8.88
C VAL A 2 4.94 -7.36 -10.34
N GLY A 3 5.60 -8.46 -10.60
CA GLY A 3 6.17 -8.69 -11.91
C GLY A 3 5.14 -9.11 -12.93
N LYS A 4 4.20 -8.31 -13.35
CA LYS A 4 3.37 -8.47 -14.55
C LYS A 4 2.04 -7.68 -14.47
N ALA A 5 2.12 -6.37 -14.29
CA ALA A 5 0.96 -5.49 -14.45
C ALA A 5 0.23 -5.69 -15.81
N ALA A 6 0.90 -6.29 -16.79
CA ALA A 6 0.33 -6.58 -18.11
C ALA A 6 -0.68 -7.75 -18.12
N GLU A 7 -0.71 -8.60 -17.09
CA GLU A 7 -1.59 -9.78 -17.00
C GLU A 7 -2.82 -9.54 -16.12
N LEU A 8 -2.94 -8.37 -15.50
CA LEU A 8 -4.07 -8.04 -14.61
C LEU A 8 -5.31 -7.73 -15.45
N SER A 9 -6.35 -8.51 -15.27
CA SER A 9 -7.55 -8.46 -16.11
C SER A 9 -8.73 -7.75 -15.45
N THR A 10 -8.84 -7.80 -14.12
CA THR A 10 -9.99 -7.24 -13.40
C THR A 10 -9.69 -5.88 -12.78
N PRO A 11 -10.71 -5.01 -12.63
CA PRO A 11 -10.54 -3.75 -11.90
C PRO A 11 -10.03 -3.95 -10.47
N THR A 12 -10.48 -4.99 -9.77
CA THR A 12 -10.02 -5.34 -8.41
C THR A 12 -8.53 -5.65 -8.38
N GLN A 13 -8.05 -6.51 -9.29
CA GLN A 13 -6.61 -6.82 -9.39
C GLN A 13 -5.79 -5.57 -9.71
N LYS A 14 -6.30 -4.69 -10.59
CA LYS A 14 -5.62 -3.43 -10.94
C LYS A 14 -5.57 -2.46 -9.76
N ALA A 15 -6.64 -2.35 -8.97
CA ALA A 15 -6.68 -1.51 -7.77
C ALA A 15 -5.68 -2.03 -6.71
N ARG A 16 -5.65 -3.34 -6.47
CA ARG A 16 -4.68 -3.98 -5.58
C ARG A 16 -3.24 -3.76 -6.04
N ALA A 17 -2.96 -3.96 -7.33
CA ALA A 17 -1.65 -3.69 -7.89
C ALA A 17 -1.25 -2.21 -7.76
N LEU A 18 -2.18 -1.29 -8.02
CA LEU A 18 -1.93 0.15 -7.84
C LEU A 18 -1.47 0.44 -6.41
N GLY A 19 -2.15 -0.09 -5.40
CA GLY A 19 -1.75 0.05 -4.00
C GLY A 19 -0.36 -0.49 -3.70
N MET A 20 -0.01 -1.65 -4.23
CA MET A 20 1.33 -2.23 -4.07
C MET A 20 2.42 -1.35 -4.69
N TYR A 21 2.22 -0.85 -5.90
CA TYR A 21 3.18 0.04 -6.54
C TYR A 21 3.27 1.42 -5.88
N MET A 22 2.18 1.91 -5.27
CA MET A 22 2.24 3.12 -4.43
C MET A 22 3.13 2.91 -3.20
N ALA A 23 3.06 1.75 -2.55
CA ALA A 23 3.94 1.40 -1.44
C ALA A 23 5.41 1.34 -1.89
N ASP A 24 5.69 0.68 -3.01
CA ASP A 24 7.04 0.65 -3.61
C ASP A 24 7.56 2.06 -3.91
N TYR A 25 6.72 2.90 -4.53
CA TYR A 25 7.06 4.28 -4.86
C TYR A 25 7.46 5.09 -3.61
N ASN A 26 6.66 5.01 -2.56
CA ASN A 26 6.91 5.75 -1.32
C ASN A 26 8.21 5.31 -0.65
N VAL A 27 8.50 4.01 -0.63
CA VAL A 27 9.74 3.48 -0.06
C VAL A 27 10.94 3.87 -0.92
N LEU A 28 10.88 3.73 -2.24
CA LEU A 28 11.97 4.13 -3.14
C LEU A 28 12.28 5.62 -2.99
N LYS A 29 11.25 6.47 -2.94
CA LYS A 29 11.39 7.91 -2.74
C LYS A 29 12.04 8.22 -1.38
N ALA A 30 11.62 7.55 -0.31
CA ALA A 30 12.15 7.74 1.03
C ALA A 30 13.65 7.37 1.15
N ILE A 31 14.09 6.35 0.41
CA ILE A 31 15.50 5.90 0.41
C ILE A 31 16.33 6.52 -0.72
N GLY A 32 15.78 7.48 -1.47
CA GLY A 32 16.46 8.20 -2.53
C GLY A 32 16.82 7.36 -3.76
N LYS A 33 16.05 6.33 -4.06
CA LYS A 33 16.20 5.48 -5.25
C LYS A 33 15.35 5.99 -6.42
N PRO A 34 15.73 5.70 -7.67
CA PRO A 34 14.94 6.07 -8.85
C PRO A 34 13.52 5.49 -8.79
N THR A 35 12.53 6.28 -9.20
CA THR A 35 11.10 5.91 -9.18
C THR A 35 10.48 5.79 -10.58
N ASP A 36 11.22 6.08 -11.63
CA ASP A 36 10.70 6.20 -13.01
C ASP A 36 9.97 4.94 -13.50
N GLU A 37 10.49 3.76 -13.20
CA GLU A 37 9.88 2.48 -13.61
C GLU A 37 8.53 2.28 -12.90
N VAL A 38 8.49 2.53 -11.60
CA VAL A 38 7.27 2.40 -10.77
C VAL A 38 6.24 3.45 -11.17
N GLU A 39 6.67 4.69 -11.45
CA GLU A 39 5.80 5.75 -11.95
C GLU A 39 5.10 5.36 -13.25
N GLY A 40 5.82 4.74 -14.18
CA GLY A 40 5.23 4.26 -15.43
C GLY A 40 4.12 3.23 -15.22
N VAL A 41 4.30 2.32 -14.27
CA VAL A 41 3.28 1.32 -13.91
C VAL A 41 2.09 1.97 -13.21
N ILE A 42 2.32 2.85 -12.24
CA ILE A 42 1.27 3.60 -11.54
C ILE A 42 0.44 4.41 -12.55
N ALA A 43 1.08 5.13 -13.49
CA ALA A 43 0.39 5.90 -14.51
C ALA A 43 -0.57 5.05 -15.33
N LYS A 44 -0.12 3.87 -15.77
CA LYS A 44 -0.94 2.92 -16.55
C LYS A 44 -2.14 2.41 -15.73
N LEU A 45 -1.89 1.90 -14.53
CA LEU A 45 -2.95 1.37 -13.66
C LEU A 45 -3.97 2.44 -13.26
N ALA A 46 -3.48 3.64 -12.91
CA ALA A 46 -4.33 4.77 -12.55
C ALA A 46 -5.20 5.23 -13.74
N THR A 47 -4.67 5.20 -14.97
CA THR A 47 -5.44 5.49 -16.18
C THR A 47 -6.50 4.43 -16.42
N ASP A 48 -6.16 3.15 -16.32
CA ASP A 48 -7.09 2.04 -16.51
C ASP A 48 -8.26 2.07 -15.50
N LEU A 49 -8.02 2.58 -14.29
CA LEU A 49 -9.01 2.73 -13.22
C LEU A 49 -9.72 4.09 -13.23
N ASN A 50 -9.36 5.01 -14.13
CA ASN A 50 -9.82 6.41 -14.15
C ASN A 50 -9.52 7.16 -12.84
N VAL A 51 -8.32 6.99 -12.28
CA VAL A 51 -7.83 7.67 -11.07
C VAL A 51 -6.45 8.29 -11.31
N SER A 52 -6.25 8.91 -12.47
CA SER A 52 -4.94 9.46 -12.90
C SER A 52 -4.36 10.49 -11.92
N PHE A 53 -5.19 11.14 -11.11
CA PHE A 53 -4.76 12.06 -10.07
C PHE A 53 -3.86 11.40 -9.00
N VAL A 54 -3.88 10.08 -8.86
CA VAL A 54 -3.06 9.36 -7.86
C VAL A 54 -1.58 9.65 -8.07
N LEU A 55 -1.09 9.54 -9.32
CA LEU A 55 0.33 9.81 -9.60
C LEU A 55 0.70 11.27 -9.37
N ASP A 56 -0.18 12.20 -9.74
CA ASP A 56 0.06 13.64 -9.54
C ASP A 56 0.23 13.97 -8.05
N ILE A 57 -0.60 13.38 -7.19
CA ILE A 57 -0.51 13.55 -5.73
C ILE A 57 0.79 12.94 -5.20
N LEU A 58 1.14 11.71 -5.62
CA LEU A 58 2.37 11.05 -5.18
C LEU A 58 3.64 11.82 -5.57
N LYS A 59 3.60 12.56 -6.68
CA LYS A 59 4.71 13.40 -7.15
C LYS A 59 4.88 14.71 -6.40
N GLU A 60 3.91 15.12 -5.59
CA GLU A 60 4.07 16.29 -4.74
C GLU A 60 5.35 16.17 -3.89
N GLN A 61 6.05 17.27 -3.73
CA GLN A 61 7.31 17.28 -2.99
C GLN A 61 7.07 17.60 -1.53
N ALA A 62 7.68 16.78 -0.65
CA ALA A 62 7.74 17.14 0.76
C ALA A 62 8.54 18.45 0.95
N PRO A 63 8.28 19.19 2.04
CA PRO A 63 9.09 20.37 2.38
C PRO A 63 10.58 20.00 2.42
N LYS A 64 11.44 20.89 1.91
CA LYS A 64 12.88 20.75 2.06
C LYS A 64 13.22 20.76 3.54
N ASP A 65 14.12 19.89 3.94
CA ASP A 65 14.57 19.76 5.35
C ASP A 65 13.45 19.33 6.33
N ALA A 66 12.43 18.62 5.83
CA ALA A 66 11.37 18.09 6.68
C ALA A 66 11.93 17.13 7.74
N THR A 67 11.48 17.27 8.99
CA THR A 67 11.72 16.25 10.03
C THR A 67 10.99 14.96 9.68
N LYS A 68 11.29 13.88 10.39
CA LYS A 68 10.60 12.59 10.21
C LYS A 68 9.10 12.71 10.43
N GLU A 69 8.70 13.45 11.45
CA GLU A 69 7.31 13.70 11.79
C GLU A 69 6.61 14.51 10.69
N GLN A 70 7.29 15.52 10.15
CA GLN A 70 6.77 16.32 9.04
C GLN A 70 6.65 15.50 7.75
N LEU A 71 7.63 14.64 7.46
CA LEU A 71 7.57 13.73 6.32
C LEU A 71 6.41 12.73 6.48
N GLN A 72 6.24 12.13 7.65
CA GLN A 72 5.12 11.22 7.91
C GLN A 72 3.76 11.93 7.77
N ALA A 73 3.63 13.14 8.32
CA ALA A 73 2.42 13.94 8.18
C ALA A 73 2.14 14.29 6.71
N PHE A 74 3.17 14.59 5.93
CA PHE A 74 3.04 14.84 4.50
C PHE A 74 2.55 13.60 3.73
N LEU A 75 3.13 12.43 3.99
CA LEU A 75 2.70 11.17 3.36
C LEU A 75 1.26 10.80 3.73
N ASN A 76 0.89 10.99 4.99
CA ASN A 76 -0.49 10.77 5.42
C ASN A 76 -1.46 11.75 4.69
N ALA A 77 -1.10 13.02 4.58
CA ALA A 77 -1.91 14.00 3.85
C ALA A 77 -2.05 13.68 2.35
N GLN A 78 -1.04 13.10 1.72
CA GLN A 78 -1.13 12.60 0.34
C GLN A 78 -2.13 11.43 0.24
N GLU A 79 -2.06 10.49 1.18
CA GLU A 79 -2.99 9.36 1.23
C GLU A 79 -4.42 9.85 1.44
N ASP A 80 -4.66 10.78 2.39
CA ASP A 80 -5.98 11.37 2.64
C ASP A 80 -6.55 12.06 1.39
N LYS A 81 -5.73 12.81 0.64
CA LYS A 81 -6.16 13.42 -0.63
C LYS A 81 -6.58 12.39 -1.68
N ILE A 82 -5.87 11.27 -1.77
CA ILE A 82 -6.22 10.18 -2.71
C ILE A 82 -7.56 9.58 -2.30
N ILE A 83 -7.73 9.26 -1.01
CA ILE A 83 -8.95 8.72 -0.43
C ILE A 83 -10.15 9.63 -0.73
N GLU A 84 -10.04 10.92 -0.40
CA GLU A 84 -11.10 11.90 -0.62
C GLU A 84 -11.50 11.99 -2.10
N LYS A 85 -10.53 11.98 -3.02
CA LYS A 85 -10.82 12.04 -4.45
C LYS A 85 -11.45 10.76 -4.97
N MET A 86 -10.99 9.58 -4.54
CA MET A 86 -11.60 8.31 -4.93
C MET A 86 -13.04 8.21 -4.41
N ALA A 87 -13.29 8.60 -3.16
CA ALA A 87 -14.63 8.64 -2.59
C ALA A 87 -15.56 9.60 -3.35
N ALA A 88 -15.07 10.79 -3.73
CA ALA A 88 -15.84 11.76 -4.52
C ALA A 88 -16.23 11.22 -5.91
N GLU A 89 -15.47 10.29 -6.45
CA GLU A 89 -15.73 9.62 -7.72
C GLU A 89 -16.50 8.29 -7.57
N ASN A 90 -17.04 7.98 -6.38
CA ASN A 90 -17.72 6.73 -6.05
C ASN A 90 -16.86 5.47 -6.28
N LYS A 91 -15.57 5.54 -5.97
CA LYS A 91 -14.59 4.43 -6.10
C LYS A 91 -14.14 3.89 -4.75
N ILE A 92 -15.04 3.81 -3.79
CA ILE A 92 -14.78 3.39 -2.42
C ILE A 92 -14.25 1.95 -2.37
N ASP A 93 -14.83 1.05 -3.16
CA ASP A 93 -14.38 -0.34 -3.27
C ASP A 93 -12.93 -0.43 -3.78
N ALA A 94 -12.62 0.27 -4.88
CA ALA A 94 -11.27 0.32 -5.43
C ALA A 94 -10.26 0.96 -4.46
N GLU A 95 -10.67 1.97 -3.71
CA GLU A 95 -9.88 2.61 -2.67
C GLU A 95 -9.50 1.62 -1.57
N VAL A 96 -10.47 0.89 -1.02
CA VAL A 96 -10.22 -0.08 0.05
C VAL A 96 -9.36 -1.24 -0.43
N GLU A 97 -9.57 -1.73 -1.65
CA GLU A 97 -8.74 -2.75 -2.30
C GLU A 97 -7.28 -2.26 -2.46
N MET A 98 -7.11 -1.03 -2.90
CA MET A 98 -5.81 -0.38 -3.04
C MET A 98 -5.08 -0.25 -1.70
N LEU A 99 -5.76 0.24 -0.66
CA LEU A 99 -5.18 0.43 0.68
C LEU A 99 -4.82 -0.90 1.35
N GLY A 100 -5.67 -1.92 1.19
CA GLY A 100 -5.41 -3.26 1.70
C GLY A 100 -4.17 -3.89 1.07
N ALA A 101 -4.05 -3.79 -0.25
CA ALA A 101 -2.90 -4.31 -0.98
C ALA A 101 -1.61 -3.51 -0.71
N ALA A 102 -1.71 -2.17 -0.57
CA ALA A 102 -0.58 -1.35 -0.14
C ALA A 102 -0.05 -1.79 1.23
N SER A 103 -0.95 -2.13 2.16
CA SER A 103 -0.56 -2.61 3.48
C SER A 103 0.17 -3.96 3.41
N ALA A 104 -0.26 -4.88 2.57
CA ALA A 104 0.44 -6.14 2.35
C ALA A 104 1.83 -5.93 1.74
N GLU A 105 1.97 -5.00 0.79
CA GLU A 105 3.28 -4.66 0.20
C GLU A 105 4.21 -4.00 1.22
N TYR A 106 3.73 -3.05 2.01
CA TYR A 106 4.53 -2.47 3.11
C TYR A 106 4.99 -3.54 4.09
N ALA A 107 4.14 -4.52 4.42
CA ALA A 107 4.53 -5.65 5.27
C ALA A 107 5.66 -6.48 4.63
N CYS A 108 5.60 -6.74 3.33
CA CYS A 108 6.68 -7.41 2.59
C CYS A 108 8.00 -6.61 2.63
N LEU A 109 7.93 -5.30 2.43
CA LEU A 109 9.10 -4.43 2.45
C LEU A 109 9.76 -4.40 3.84
N VAL A 110 8.97 -4.34 4.90
CA VAL A 110 9.48 -4.42 6.29
C VAL A 110 10.07 -5.79 6.60
N ALA A 111 9.44 -6.86 6.13
CA ALA A 111 9.87 -8.23 6.36
C ALA A 111 11.16 -8.60 5.62
N ASN A 112 11.49 -7.89 4.53
CA ASN A 112 12.64 -8.21 3.70
C ASN A 112 13.88 -7.40 4.12
N PRO A 113 14.87 -8.04 4.76
CA PRO A 113 16.06 -7.34 5.27
C PRO A 113 16.99 -6.80 4.18
N THR A 114 16.81 -7.24 2.92
CA THR A 114 17.62 -6.75 1.79
C THR A 114 17.08 -5.46 1.18
N LEU A 115 15.82 -5.13 1.42
CA LEU A 115 15.14 -3.96 0.86
C LEU A 115 15.13 -2.78 1.82
N VAL A 116 15.14 -3.05 3.11
CA VAL A 116 15.09 -2.02 4.16
C VAL A 116 16.22 -2.27 5.15
N VAL A 117 17.15 -1.32 5.25
CA VAL A 117 18.32 -1.42 6.13
C VAL A 117 17.87 -1.22 7.58
N GLU A 118 18.37 -2.09 8.47
CA GLU A 118 18.12 -1.97 9.91
C GLU A 118 18.66 -0.63 10.44
N GLY A 119 17.82 0.10 11.16
CA GLY A 119 18.16 1.44 11.65
C GLY A 119 17.75 2.58 10.73
N ASP A 120 17.24 2.30 9.54
CA ASP A 120 16.58 3.31 8.72
C ASP A 120 15.26 3.74 9.38
N ALA A 121 15.10 5.04 9.52
CA ALA A 121 13.89 5.63 10.11
C ALA A 121 12.60 5.25 9.39
N THR A 122 12.70 4.95 8.10
CA THR A 122 11.61 4.49 7.25
C THR A 122 11.11 3.12 7.71
N SER A 123 12.02 2.20 8.05
CA SER A 123 11.67 0.86 8.55
C SER A 123 10.91 0.92 9.88
N ALA A 124 11.40 1.75 10.81
CA ALA A 124 10.78 1.90 12.12
C ALA A 124 9.40 2.56 12.02
N GLY A 125 9.23 3.58 11.17
CA GLY A 125 7.96 4.24 10.93
C GLY A 125 6.92 3.32 10.28
N LEU A 126 7.33 2.51 9.32
CA LEU A 126 6.45 1.53 8.66
C LEU A 126 5.96 0.45 9.65
N SER A 127 6.86 -0.09 10.47
CA SER A 127 6.52 -1.14 11.43
C SER A 127 5.53 -0.67 12.51
N THR A 128 5.75 0.51 13.09
CA THR A 128 4.95 1.02 14.22
C THR A 128 3.48 1.23 13.85
N ASN A 129 3.19 1.53 12.58
CA ASN A 129 1.84 1.84 12.11
C ASN A 129 1.13 0.66 11.43
N MET A 130 1.82 -0.44 11.12
CA MET A 130 1.26 -1.52 10.33
C MET A 130 0.12 -2.25 11.04
N GLU A 131 0.29 -2.60 12.31
CA GLU A 131 -0.76 -3.28 13.08
C GLU A 131 -2.04 -2.43 13.16
N LYS A 132 -1.87 -1.13 13.45
CA LYS A 132 -2.98 -0.18 13.49
C LYS A 132 -3.65 -0.05 12.12
N ARG A 133 -2.87 0.01 11.05
CA ARG A 133 -3.37 0.11 9.68
C ARG A 133 -4.19 -1.12 9.30
N VAL A 134 -3.71 -2.32 9.59
CA VAL A 134 -4.45 -3.57 9.33
C VAL A 134 -5.75 -3.59 10.13
N SER A 135 -5.73 -3.21 11.42
CA SER A 135 -6.94 -3.16 12.25
C SER A 135 -7.98 -2.18 11.71
N MET A 136 -7.57 -0.99 11.28
CA MET A 136 -8.48 -0.02 10.66
C MET A 136 -9.09 -0.55 9.36
N LEU A 137 -8.31 -1.23 8.53
CA LEU A 137 -8.81 -1.85 7.30
C LEU A 137 -9.80 -2.98 7.57
N GLU A 138 -9.57 -3.79 8.61
CA GLU A 138 -10.53 -4.83 9.04
C GLU A 138 -11.88 -4.20 9.40
N GLU A 139 -11.90 -3.10 10.16
CA GLU A 139 -13.13 -2.37 10.51
C GLU A 139 -13.84 -1.82 9.28
N VAL A 140 -13.11 -1.13 8.41
CA VAL A 140 -13.66 -0.57 7.16
C VAL A 140 -14.22 -1.67 6.25
N VAL A 141 -13.52 -2.78 6.10
CA VAL A 141 -13.99 -3.92 5.32
C VAL A 141 -15.25 -4.53 5.92
N ALA A 142 -15.32 -4.68 7.25
CA ALA A 142 -16.50 -5.20 7.93
C ALA A 142 -17.75 -4.33 7.67
N ASP A 143 -17.59 -3.00 7.72
CA ASP A 143 -18.67 -2.05 7.48
C ASP A 143 -19.13 -2.02 6.02
N LEU A 144 -18.21 -2.18 5.09
CA LEU A 144 -18.49 -2.05 3.66
C LEU A 144 -18.82 -3.38 2.96
N ALA A 145 -18.51 -4.53 3.54
CA ALA A 145 -18.68 -5.84 2.91
C ALA A 145 -20.14 -6.16 2.55
N ALA A 146 -21.12 -5.55 3.23
CA ALA A 146 -22.53 -5.66 2.90
C ALA A 146 -22.90 -5.00 1.55
N TYR A 147 -22.16 -3.98 1.16
CA TYR A 147 -22.35 -3.21 -0.07
C TYR A 147 -21.41 -3.64 -1.19
N TYR A 148 -20.22 -4.10 -0.82
CA TYR A 148 -19.15 -4.53 -1.72
C TYR A 148 -18.66 -5.93 -1.32
N PRO A 149 -19.29 -7.01 -1.79
CA PRO A 149 -18.99 -8.38 -1.37
C PRO A 149 -17.52 -8.80 -1.58
N ASP A 150 -16.87 -8.26 -2.61
CA ASP A 150 -15.45 -8.57 -2.93
C ASP A 150 -14.50 -8.12 -1.82
N LEU A 151 -14.86 -7.09 -1.05
CA LEU A 151 -14.06 -6.63 0.08
C LEU A 151 -13.95 -7.67 1.20
N LYS A 152 -14.90 -8.59 1.31
CA LYS A 152 -14.82 -9.69 2.27
C LYS A 152 -13.59 -10.55 2.02
N GLN A 153 -13.30 -10.87 0.75
CA GLN A 153 -12.10 -11.63 0.38
C GLN A 153 -10.83 -10.87 0.73
N LEU A 154 -10.80 -9.55 0.49
CA LEU A 154 -9.67 -8.72 0.90
C LEU A 154 -9.43 -8.83 2.40
N GLY A 155 -10.46 -8.61 3.22
CA GLY A 155 -10.37 -8.69 4.68
C GLY A 155 -9.86 -10.04 5.18
N GLU A 156 -10.42 -11.13 4.67
CA GLU A 156 -9.98 -12.50 5.02
C GLU A 156 -8.52 -12.75 4.62
N THR A 157 -8.06 -12.18 3.51
CA THR A 157 -6.69 -12.36 3.01
C THR A 157 -5.68 -11.56 3.83
N ILE A 158 -5.99 -10.32 4.23
CA ILE A 158 -5.06 -9.46 4.97
C ILE A 158 -5.10 -9.66 6.50
N ALA A 159 -6.17 -10.20 7.06
CA ALA A 159 -6.31 -10.38 8.51
C ALA A 159 -5.10 -11.08 9.18
N PRO A 160 -4.49 -12.13 8.59
CA PRO A 160 -3.31 -12.77 9.18
C PRO A 160 -2.07 -11.87 9.27
N LEU A 161 -2.03 -10.73 8.57
CA LEU A 161 -0.91 -9.79 8.66
C LEU A 161 -0.76 -9.17 10.04
N LYS A 162 -1.87 -8.94 10.75
CA LYS A 162 -1.89 -8.24 12.04
C LYS A 162 -0.91 -8.82 13.05
N GLU A 163 -0.96 -10.12 13.25
CA GLU A 163 -0.06 -10.80 14.18
C GLU A 163 1.40 -10.82 13.68
N LYS A 164 1.58 -10.92 12.35
CA LYS A 164 2.90 -11.03 11.73
C LYS A 164 3.67 -9.72 11.74
N VAL A 165 2.98 -8.58 11.75
CA VAL A 165 3.60 -7.25 11.71
C VAL A 165 3.68 -6.54 13.07
N ALA A 166 3.40 -7.24 14.15
CA ALA A 166 3.47 -6.70 15.53
C ALA A 166 4.89 -6.18 15.88
N SER A 167 5.93 -6.68 15.23
CA SER A 167 7.29 -6.16 15.30
C SER A 167 8.05 -6.42 13.99
N ILE A 168 9.17 -5.69 13.77
CA ILE A 168 10.07 -5.96 12.64
C ILE A 168 10.61 -7.40 12.71
N GLN A 169 10.92 -7.89 13.88
CA GLN A 169 11.44 -9.26 14.07
C GLN A 169 10.37 -10.29 13.71
N SER A 170 9.12 -10.08 14.15
CA SER A 170 7.99 -10.95 13.78
C SER A 170 7.77 -10.95 12.27
N ALA A 171 7.79 -9.78 11.63
CA ALA A 171 7.63 -9.65 10.19
C ALA A 171 8.74 -10.38 9.42
N ARG A 172 9.99 -10.24 9.84
CA ARG A 172 11.13 -10.94 9.25
C ARG A 172 11.05 -12.46 9.40
N ALA A 173 10.63 -12.94 10.57
CA ALA A 173 10.41 -14.37 10.82
C ALA A 173 9.29 -14.94 9.93
N ALA A 174 8.26 -14.17 9.64
CA ALA A 174 7.10 -14.54 8.82
C ALA A 174 7.22 -14.11 7.34
N ASN A 175 8.39 -13.72 6.86
CA ASN A 175 8.58 -13.13 5.52
C ASN A 175 7.92 -13.95 4.39
N ALA A 176 8.13 -15.27 4.36
CA ALA A 176 7.56 -16.13 3.32
C ALA A 176 6.01 -16.15 3.36
N GLU A 177 5.42 -16.12 4.56
CA GLU A 177 3.98 -16.09 4.74
C GLU A 177 3.40 -14.74 4.31
N ILE A 178 4.05 -13.64 4.68
CA ILE A 178 3.66 -12.28 4.28
C ILE A 178 3.72 -12.13 2.76
N MET A 179 4.76 -12.64 2.11
CA MET A 179 4.84 -12.68 0.64
C MET A 179 3.71 -13.50 0.03
N GLY A 180 3.37 -14.64 0.63
CA GLY A 180 2.24 -15.46 0.19
C GLY A 180 0.90 -14.73 0.28
N ILE A 181 0.67 -13.95 1.33
CA ILE A 181 -0.52 -13.10 1.49
C ILE A 181 -0.58 -12.04 0.39
N ARG A 182 0.50 -11.32 0.17
CA ARG A 182 0.59 -10.33 -0.91
C ARG A 182 0.29 -10.95 -2.28
N ASP A 183 0.91 -12.07 -2.59
CA ASP A 183 0.76 -12.71 -3.90
C ASP A 183 -0.66 -13.26 -4.10
N ALA A 184 -1.34 -13.65 -3.03
CA ALA A 184 -2.75 -14.08 -3.07
C ALA A 184 -3.70 -12.96 -3.49
N LEU A 185 -3.37 -11.71 -3.19
CA LEU A 185 -4.18 -10.54 -3.55
C LEU A 185 -4.24 -10.27 -5.07
N LEU A 186 -3.33 -10.84 -5.86
CA LEU A 186 -3.28 -10.64 -7.31
C LEU A 186 -3.82 -11.84 -8.10
N LYS A 187 -4.23 -12.89 -7.43
CA LYS A 187 -4.87 -14.06 -8.05
C LYS A 187 -6.37 -13.87 -8.18
#